data_0ba5d435d5efd16664a64e1793aa7cf7
#
_entry.id   0ba5d435d5efd16664a64e1793aa7cf7
#
_cell.length_a   1.000
_cell.length_b   1.000
_cell.length_c   1.000
_cell.angle_alpha   90.00
_cell.angle_beta   90.00
_cell.angle_gamma   90.00
#
_symmetry.space_group_name_H-M   'P 1'
#
loop_
_entity.id
_entity.type
_entity.pdbx_description
1 polymer ?
#
loop_
_entity_poly.entity_id
_entity_poly.type
_entity_poly.pdbx_seq_one_letter_code
_entity_poly.pdbx_strand_id
1 'polypeptide(L)'
;MNKFIRRIVTISLILAIALPMIFAAGARESAPGSQGGRIVSIERQSDSSHVFSIKDIYGNTTAWTVPTDVQSQLPPAVYVVGDYVELVPASVPNQDYPVVSFLRWVTPLALEEGVSISLGQMVEIPEDLVDRFSYAYGYLMMLNLQGQGIFFDAGLFAKGSLDAAEGIAQNSEELFAALNQYQTEYLEAGRIPNVESKSFTSLDEVRVLTVADDTHSRFSYAYGYLVFQTMLAQGIPVDGDYFAAGGIATQDDYGSLLSFEELDGALMEMQEKLTAEADAYAAELGQKNKREAESFLAANATTPSVITTDSGLQYKALRTGTGTIPSAEDTVLVDYRLVNLAGNELDSSYSRGIPAEFSLPNLIPGFTEGVSLMPVGSHYIFWIPSELGYGEYGAGNYIEPNMLLIFEVELLDIVASETT
;
A
#
# COMPACT_ATOMS: atom_id res chain seq x y z
N MET A 1 14.32 -7.37 11.38
CA MET A 1 13.53 -6.32 10.71
C MET A 1 12.48 -5.87 11.70
N ASN A 2 12.58 -4.66 12.20
CA ASN A 2 11.81 -4.17 13.35
C ASN A 2 10.32 -4.06 12.99
N LYS A 3 9.41 -4.57 13.85
CA LYS A 3 7.94 -4.55 13.65
C LYS A 3 7.40 -3.14 13.33
N PHE A 4 8.13 -2.10 13.73
CA PHE A 4 7.80 -0.70 13.57
C PHE A 4 7.95 -0.19 12.13
N ILE A 5 9.04 -0.50 11.47
CA ILE A 5 9.31 -0.09 10.08
C ILE A 5 8.31 -0.76 9.13
N ARG A 6 7.86 -1.96 9.47
CA ARG A 6 6.73 -2.60 8.80
C ARG A 6 5.45 -1.76 8.89
N ARG A 7 5.17 -1.04 10.00
CA ARG A 7 3.94 -0.26 10.18
C ARG A 7 3.89 1.04 9.37
N ILE A 8 4.98 1.80 9.24
CA ILE A 8 5.00 3.09 8.49
C ILE A 8 4.90 2.86 6.97
N VAL A 9 5.62 1.90 6.42
CA VAL A 9 5.54 1.53 4.98
C VAL A 9 4.16 0.95 4.63
N THR A 10 3.47 0.44 5.61
CA THR A 10 2.24 -0.34 5.47
C THR A 10 1.00 0.50 5.24
N ILE A 11 0.90 1.72 5.79
CA ILE A 11 -0.29 2.57 5.60
C ILE A 11 -0.41 3.00 4.13
N SER A 12 0.71 3.29 3.47
CA SER A 12 0.75 3.49 2.02
C SER A 12 0.61 2.18 1.21
N LEU A 13 0.93 1.03 1.83
CA LEU A 13 0.91 -0.28 1.18
C LEU A 13 -0.45 -1.00 1.32
N ILE A 14 -1.30 -0.66 2.30
CA ILE A 14 -2.66 -1.23 2.42
C ILE A 14 -3.52 -0.81 1.21
N LEU A 15 -3.38 0.43 0.77
CA LEU A 15 -3.91 0.85 -0.55
C LEU A 15 -3.09 0.25 -1.72
N ALA A 16 -1.82 -0.12 -1.50
CA ALA A 16 -0.89 -0.55 -2.56
C ALA A 16 -0.74 -2.07 -2.69
N ILE A 17 -1.13 -2.90 -1.72
CA ILE A 17 -1.01 -4.38 -1.83
C ILE A 17 -2.17 -4.99 -2.61
N ALA A 18 -3.32 -4.34 -2.63
CA ALA A 18 -4.35 -4.65 -3.64
C ALA A 18 -3.95 -4.13 -5.04
N LEU A 19 -2.99 -3.23 -5.14
CA LEU A 19 -2.61 -2.49 -6.35
C LEU A 19 -1.45 -3.07 -7.20
N PRO A 20 -0.35 -3.65 -6.69
CA PRO A 20 0.78 -3.98 -7.55
C PRO A 20 0.60 -5.21 -8.46
N MET A 21 -0.30 -6.14 -8.13
CA MET A 21 -0.58 -7.28 -9.02
C MET A 21 -1.50 -6.92 -10.20
N ILE A 22 -2.15 -5.76 -10.15
CA ILE A 22 -3.21 -5.35 -11.09
C ILE A 22 -2.79 -4.13 -11.92
N PHE A 23 -1.76 -3.37 -11.51
CA PHE A 23 -1.29 -2.17 -12.22
C PHE A 23 -0.58 -2.42 -13.57
N ALA A 24 -0.34 -3.66 -13.97
CA ALA A 24 0.08 -3.95 -15.33
C ALA A 24 -1.05 -3.81 -16.37
N ALA A 25 -2.31 -3.77 -15.94
CA ALA A 25 -3.48 -3.52 -16.77
C ALA A 25 -4.12 -2.19 -16.38
N GLY A 26 -3.54 -1.10 -16.85
CA GLY A 26 -4.09 0.26 -16.97
C GLY A 26 -5.25 0.65 -16.05
N ALA A 27 -4.98 0.92 -14.76
CA ALA A 27 -5.90 1.69 -13.94
C ALA A 27 -6.05 3.09 -14.56
N ARG A 28 -7.18 3.36 -15.19
CA ARG A 28 -7.55 4.72 -15.56
C ARG A 28 -8.16 5.36 -14.32
N GLU A 29 -7.54 6.44 -13.84
CA GLU A 29 -8.19 7.37 -12.90
C GLU A 29 -9.58 7.71 -13.40
N SER A 30 -10.56 7.82 -12.49
CA SER A 30 -11.89 8.34 -12.84
C SER A 30 -11.72 9.65 -13.60
N ALA A 31 -12.28 9.73 -14.79
CA ALA A 31 -12.13 10.92 -15.62
C ALA A 31 -12.75 12.13 -14.88
N PRO A 32 -12.13 13.33 -14.96
CA PRO A 32 -12.72 14.52 -14.34
C PRO A 32 -14.16 14.73 -14.79
N GLY A 33 -15.08 14.79 -13.83
CA GLY A 33 -16.51 14.96 -14.10
C GLY A 33 -17.30 13.68 -14.35
N SER A 34 -16.70 12.48 -14.13
CA SER A 34 -17.48 11.23 -14.15
C SER A 34 -18.53 11.22 -13.02
N GLN A 35 -19.67 10.62 -13.29
CA GLN A 35 -20.73 10.41 -12.33
C GLN A 35 -21.10 8.93 -12.29
N GLY A 36 -21.11 8.35 -11.09
CA GLY A 36 -21.56 6.98 -10.85
C GLY A 36 -22.94 6.95 -10.21
N GLY A 37 -23.71 5.91 -10.48
CA GLY A 37 -24.99 5.72 -9.84
C GLY A 37 -25.81 4.55 -10.41
N ARG A 38 -26.97 4.30 -9.80
CA ARG A 38 -27.89 3.24 -10.19
C ARG A 38 -28.84 3.70 -11.29
N ILE A 39 -29.01 2.91 -12.33
CA ILE A 39 -30.02 3.16 -13.37
C ILE A 39 -31.41 2.96 -12.75
N VAL A 40 -32.19 4.03 -12.70
CA VAL A 40 -33.58 3.99 -12.21
C VAL A 40 -34.63 4.00 -13.33
N SER A 41 -34.27 4.45 -14.53
CA SER A 41 -35.08 4.28 -15.73
C SER A 41 -34.22 4.27 -17.00
N ILE A 42 -34.69 3.59 -18.03
CA ILE A 42 -34.09 3.55 -19.37
C ILE A 42 -35.19 3.87 -20.39
N GLU A 43 -34.99 4.92 -21.16
CA GLU A 43 -35.89 5.32 -22.24
C GLU A 43 -35.17 5.25 -23.57
N ARG A 44 -35.73 4.52 -24.55
CA ARG A 44 -35.20 4.45 -25.90
C ARG A 44 -35.72 5.58 -26.74
N GLN A 45 -34.82 6.35 -27.34
CA GLN A 45 -35.16 7.46 -28.24
C GLN A 45 -35.38 7.02 -29.69
N SER A 46 -35.97 7.90 -30.48
CA SER A 46 -36.28 7.63 -31.90
C SER A 46 -35.03 7.43 -32.76
N ASP A 47 -33.91 7.98 -32.38
CA ASP A 47 -32.59 7.83 -33.02
C ASP A 47 -31.80 6.59 -32.56
N SER A 48 -32.47 5.73 -31.80
CA SER A 48 -31.88 4.52 -31.18
C SER A 48 -30.90 4.78 -30.02
N SER A 49 -30.65 6.01 -29.64
CA SER A 49 -29.96 6.33 -28.38
C SER A 49 -30.83 5.95 -27.17
N HIS A 50 -30.23 5.93 -25.99
CA HIS A 50 -30.95 5.67 -24.74
C HIS A 50 -30.80 6.86 -23.80
N VAL A 51 -31.83 7.18 -23.01
CA VAL A 51 -31.72 8.08 -21.87
C VAL A 51 -31.75 7.23 -20.59
N PHE A 52 -30.64 7.26 -19.87
CA PHE A 52 -30.53 6.62 -18.56
C PHE A 52 -30.76 7.66 -17.48
N SER A 53 -31.77 7.43 -16.63
CA SER A 53 -31.89 8.21 -15.40
C SER A 53 -31.07 7.51 -14.33
N ILE A 54 -30.08 8.19 -13.79
CA ILE A 54 -29.13 7.67 -12.82
C ILE A 54 -29.38 8.32 -11.48
N LYS A 55 -29.58 7.52 -10.44
CA LYS A 55 -29.67 7.98 -9.06
C LYS A 55 -28.28 7.79 -8.42
N ASP A 56 -27.66 8.90 -7.99
CA ASP A 56 -26.39 8.87 -7.30
C ASP A 56 -26.53 8.41 -5.83
N ILE A 57 -25.40 8.24 -5.16
CA ILE A 57 -25.33 7.82 -3.75
C ILE A 57 -25.97 8.83 -2.79
N TYR A 58 -26.17 10.09 -3.21
CA TYR A 58 -26.81 11.15 -2.42
C TYR A 58 -28.32 11.24 -2.68
N GLY A 59 -28.85 10.33 -3.52
CA GLY A 59 -30.27 10.29 -3.87
C GLY A 59 -30.69 11.23 -4.99
N ASN A 60 -29.78 11.99 -5.61
CA ASN A 60 -30.10 12.87 -6.72
C ASN A 60 -30.27 12.05 -8.00
N THR A 61 -31.25 12.38 -8.81
CA THR A 61 -31.48 11.73 -10.10
C THR A 61 -31.10 12.65 -11.24
N THR A 62 -30.22 12.20 -12.11
CA THR A 62 -29.74 12.91 -13.29
C THR A 62 -30.02 12.07 -14.54
N ALA A 63 -30.55 12.68 -15.59
CA ALA A 63 -30.76 12.01 -16.86
C ALA A 63 -29.56 12.21 -17.80
N TRP A 64 -29.16 11.13 -18.49
CA TRP A 64 -27.98 11.06 -19.35
C TRP A 64 -28.33 10.47 -20.70
N THR A 65 -27.95 11.14 -21.80
CA THR A 65 -28.07 10.56 -23.14
C THR A 65 -26.89 9.62 -23.41
N VAL A 66 -27.19 8.35 -23.69
CA VAL A 66 -26.23 7.30 -24.01
C VAL A 66 -26.34 6.99 -25.50
N PRO A 67 -25.39 7.46 -26.35
CA PRO A 67 -25.36 7.16 -27.78
C PRO A 67 -25.18 5.66 -28.05
N THR A 68 -25.63 5.21 -29.22
CA THR A 68 -25.47 3.79 -29.63
C THR A 68 -24.02 3.38 -29.86
N ASP A 69 -23.18 4.34 -30.17
CA ASP A 69 -21.73 4.17 -30.44
C ASP A 69 -20.83 4.58 -29.28
N VAL A 70 -21.42 4.78 -28.07
CA VAL A 70 -20.66 5.11 -26.89
C VAL A 70 -19.63 4.00 -26.60
N GLN A 71 -18.41 4.43 -26.23
CA GLN A 71 -17.40 3.48 -25.77
C GLN A 71 -17.85 2.88 -24.43
N SER A 72 -18.17 1.59 -24.41
CA SER A 72 -18.74 0.91 -23.25
C SER A 72 -18.18 -0.51 -23.15
N GLN A 73 -18.14 -1.08 -21.94
CA GLN A 73 -17.80 -2.46 -21.71
C GLN A 73 -18.86 -3.40 -22.29
N LEU A 74 -20.13 -3.00 -22.27
CA LEU A 74 -21.26 -3.75 -22.81
C LEU A 74 -22.05 -2.83 -23.74
N PRO A 75 -22.71 -3.36 -24.78
CA PRO A 75 -23.62 -2.58 -25.62
C PRO A 75 -24.70 -1.88 -24.77
N PRO A 76 -25.03 -0.60 -25.02
CA PRO A 76 -26.02 0.14 -24.22
C PRO A 76 -27.38 -0.56 -24.07
N ALA A 77 -27.76 -1.39 -25.04
CA ALA A 77 -29.01 -2.13 -25.01
C ALA A 77 -29.02 -3.33 -24.03
N VAL A 78 -27.89 -3.68 -23.44
CA VAL A 78 -27.75 -4.79 -22.46
C VAL A 78 -27.98 -4.31 -21.03
N TYR A 79 -27.80 -3.03 -20.76
CA TYR A 79 -28.03 -2.49 -19.43
C TYR A 79 -29.52 -2.51 -19.07
N VAL A 80 -29.81 -2.81 -17.81
CA VAL A 80 -31.17 -2.87 -17.28
C VAL A 80 -31.35 -1.92 -16.09
N VAL A 81 -32.61 -1.62 -15.78
CA VAL A 81 -32.94 -0.84 -14.56
C VAL A 81 -32.46 -1.65 -13.34
N GLY A 82 -31.71 -1.01 -12.49
CA GLY A 82 -31.05 -1.62 -11.36
C GLY A 82 -29.53 -1.72 -11.49
N ASP A 83 -28.99 -1.71 -12.72
CA ASP A 83 -27.55 -1.70 -12.95
C ASP A 83 -26.90 -0.43 -12.40
N TYR A 84 -25.69 -0.58 -11.93
CA TYR A 84 -24.84 0.55 -11.55
C TYR A 84 -23.84 0.84 -12.67
N VAL A 85 -23.70 2.12 -12.99
CA VAL A 85 -22.85 2.57 -14.07
C VAL A 85 -22.02 3.77 -13.67
N GLU A 86 -20.86 3.91 -14.24
CA GLU A 86 -20.08 5.13 -14.25
C GLU A 86 -20.17 5.74 -15.65
N LEU A 87 -20.52 7.00 -15.68
CA LEU A 87 -20.72 7.79 -16.88
C LEU A 87 -19.65 8.88 -16.96
N VAL A 88 -18.99 8.98 -18.09
CA VAL A 88 -18.05 10.09 -18.38
C VAL A 88 -18.73 11.04 -19.38
N PRO A 89 -18.87 12.32 -19.03
CA PRO A 89 -19.51 13.29 -19.92
C PRO A 89 -18.69 13.53 -21.19
N ALA A 90 -19.40 13.67 -22.32
CA ALA A 90 -18.84 14.23 -23.54
C ALA A 90 -19.01 15.75 -23.56
N SER A 91 -18.03 16.48 -24.08
CA SER A 91 -18.16 17.92 -24.31
C SER A 91 -18.99 18.19 -25.57
N VAL A 92 -20.32 18.08 -25.46
CA VAL A 92 -21.24 18.38 -26.57
C VAL A 92 -22.13 19.58 -26.16
N PRO A 93 -22.06 20.72 -26.84
CA PRO A 93 -22.90 21.87 -26.53
C PRO A 93 -24.34 21.69 -27.05
N ASN A 94 -25.32 22.22 -26.30
CA ASN A 94 -26.74 22.34 -26.66
C ASN A 94 -27.58 21.05 -26.74
N GLN A 95 -27.45 20.19 -25.74
CA GLN A 95 -28.39 19.07 -25.54
C GLN A 95 -29.18 19.22 -24.24
N ASP A 96 -30.41 18.71 -24.23
CA ASP A 96 -31.30 18.76 -23.05
C ASP A 96 -30.73 17.96 -21.86
N TYR A 97 -29.91 16.95 -22.16
CA TYR A 97 -29.21 16.11 -21.16
C TYR A 97 -27.73 15.96 -21.49
N PRO A 98 -26.84 15.80 -20.49
CA PRO A 98 -25.46 15.52 -20.75
C PRO A 98 -25.29 14.20 -21.55
N VAL A 99 -24.42 14.25 -22.56
CA VAL A 99 -24.09 13.08 -23.41
C VAL A 99 -22.96 12.30 -22.80
N VAL A 100 -23.05 10.97 -22.84
CA VAL A 100 -22.03 10.06 -22.33
C VAL A 100 -20.98 9.78 -23.41
N SER A 101 -19.74 10.03 -23.11
CA SER A 101 -18.59 9.65 -23.97
C SER A 101 -18.06 8.25 -23.64
N PHE A 102 -18.24 7.80 -22.39
CA PHE A 102 -17.83 6.50 -21.93
C PHE A 102 -18.82 5.99 -20.88
N LEU A 103 -19.18 4.72 -20.96
CA LEU A 103 -20.08 4.04 -20.05
C LEU A 103 -19.43 2.73 -19.58
N ARG A 104 -19.33 2.53 -18.29
CA ARG A 104 -18.93 1.24 -17.75
C ARG A 104 -19.92 0.76 -16.71
N TRP A 105 -20.10 -0.55 -16.68
CA TRP A 105 -20.82 -1.21 -15.61
C TRP A 105 -19.98 -1.19 -14.34
N VAL A 106 -20.62 -0.84 -13.21
CA VAL A 106 -20.00 -0.88 -11.89
C VAL A 106 -20.92 -1.66 -10.97
N THR A 107 -20.34 -2.40 -10.03
CA THR A 107 -21.15 -3.17 -9.08
C THR A 107 -21.91 -2.22 -8.15
N PRO A 108 -23.11 -2.60 -7.73
CA PRO A 108 -23.94 -1.77 -6.86
C PRO A 108 -23.24 -1.44 -5.55
N LEU A 109 -23.09 -0.15 -5.24
CA LEU A 109 -23.09 0.31 -3.86
C LEU A 109 -24.56 0.21 -3.42
N ALA A 110 -24.98 -0.95 -2.94
CA ALA A 110 -26.35 -1.18 -2.50
C ALA A 110 -26.58 -0.49 -1.15
N LEU A 111 -26.76 0.82 -1.20
CA LEU A 111 -27.29 1.62 -0.10
C LEU A 111 -28.78 1.87 -0.33
N GLU A 112 -29.60 0.83 -0.31
CA GLU A 112 -31.01 0.99 -0.05
C GLU A 112 -31.26 0.75 1.43
N GLU A 113 -31.69 1.81 2.13
CA GLU A 113 -32.29 1.67 3.45
C GLU A 113 -33.43 0.64 3.36
N GLY A 114 -33.21 -0.54 3.92
CA GLY A 114 -34.30 -1.51 4.13
C GLY A 114 -34.09 -2.95 3.69
N VAL A 115 -32.96 -3.35 3.10
CA VAL A 115 -32.72 -4.76 2.70
C VAL A 115 -31.49 -5.32 3.39
N SER A 116 -31.47 -5.35 4.70
CA SER A 116 -30.43 -6.01 5.49
C SER A 116 -31.03 -7.08 6.39
N ILE A 117 -31.65 -8.13 5.81
CA ILE A 117 -32.26 -9.18 6.67
C ILE A 117 -31.27 -10.32 6.92
N SER A 118 -30.29 -10.58 6.07
CA SER A 118 -29.43 -11.77 6.24
C SER A 118 -28.06 -11.51 6.84
N LEU A 119 -27.44 -10.36 6.60
CA LEU A 119 -26.12 -10.04 7.17
C LEU A 119 -26.16 -9.81 8.69
N GLY A 120 -27.20 -9.16 9.20
CA GLY A 120 -27.42 -9.00 10.65
C GLY A 120 -27.65 -10.31 11.41
N GLN A 121 -27.78 -11.44 10.69
CA GLN A 121 -27.78 -12.78 11.29
C GLN A 121 -26.38 -13.41 11.31
N MET A 122 -25.45 -12.93 10.47
CA MET A 122 -24.08 -13.44 10.43
C MET A 122 -23.16 -12.80 11.47
N VAL A 123 -23.24 -11.49 11.58
CA VAL A 123 -22.49 -10.68 12.56
C VAL A 123 -23.40 -9.56 13.07
N GLU A 124 -23.16 -9.11 14.29
CA GLU A 124 -23.79 -7.91 14.84
C GLU A 124 -23.33 -6.65 14.10
N ILE A 125 -24.09 -5.56 14.22
CA ILE A 125 -23.63 -4.27 13.67
C ILE A 125 -22.33 -3.89 14.38
N PRO A 126 -21.23 -3.62 13.64
CA PRO A 126 -19.93 -3.37 14.26
C PRO A 126 -19.93 -2.04 15.02
N GLU A 127 -19.62 -2.08 16.31
CA GLU A 127 -19.60 -0.90 17.17
C GLU A 127 -18.19 -0.38 17.42
N ASP A 128 -17.22 -1.26 17.67
CA ASP A 128 -15.85 -0.83 17.91
C ASP A 128 -15.08 -0.56 16.60
N LEU A 129 -13.95 0.14 16.72
CA LEU A 129 -13.18 0.58 15.56
C LEU A 129 -12.59 -0.59 14.77
N VAL A 130 -12.15 -1.68 15.44
CA VAL A 130 -11.54 -2.82 14.75
C VAL A 130 -12.57 -3.54 13.92
N ASP A 131 -13.76 -3.75 14.45
CA ASP A 131 -14.87 -4.42 13.78
C ASP A 131 -15.38 -3.58 12.61
N ARG A 132 -15.62 -2.26 12.85
CA ARG A 132 -16.02 -1.32 11.80
C ARG A 132 -14.99 -1.26 10.65
N PHE A 133 -13.71 -1.15 11.01
CA PHE A 133 -12.62 -1.14 10.05
C PHE A 133 -12.54 -2.44 9.26
N SER A 134 -12.61 -3.59 9.93
CA SER A 134 -12.53 -4.90 9.30
C SER A 134 -13.65 -5.11 8.30
N TYR A 135 -14.88 -4.80 8.71
CA TYR A 135 -16.04 -4.85 7.83
C TYR A 135 -15.89 -3.88 6.64
N ALA A 136 -15.57 -2.61 6.92
CA ALA A 136 -15.41 -1.59 5.88
C ALA A 136 -14.31 -1.96 4.88
N TYR A 137 -13.20 -2.49 5.38
CA TYR A 137 -12.07 -2.85 4.50
C TYR A 137 -12.44 -4.04 3.60
N GLY A 138 -13.06 -5.09 4.14
CA GLY A 138 -13.55 -6.22 3.35
C GLY A 138 -14.55 -5.79 2.29
N TYR A 139 -15.52 -4.95 2.66
CA TYR A 139 -16.55 -4.44 1.77
C TYR A 139 -15.98 -3.55 0.65
N LEU A 140 -15.27 -2.48 1.00
CA LEU A 140 -14.78 -1.50 0.04
C LEU A 140 -13.70 -2.08 -0.88
N MET A 141 -12.84 -2.98 -0.36
CA MET A 141 -11.85 -3.67 -1.16
C MET A 141 -12.51 -4.52 -2.24
N MET A 142 -13.51 -5.32 -1.88
CA MET A 142 -14.24 -6.14 -2.84
C MET A 142 -14.94 -5.30 -3.89
N LEU A 143 -15.62 -4.22 -3.49
CA LEU A 143 -16.24 -3.29 -4.44
C LEU A 143 -15.23 -2.68 -5.42
N ASN A 144 -14.07 -2.26 -4.91
CA ASN A 144 -13.02 -1.66 -5.75
C ASN A 144 -12.53 -2.67 -6.79
N LEU A 145 -12.27 -3.91 -6.40
CA LEU A 145 -11.81 -4.96 -7.31
C LEU A 145 -12.86 -5.33 -8.36
N GLN A 146 -14.12 -5.43 -7.96
CA GLN A 146 -15.24 -5.63 -8.88
C GLN A 146 -15.36 -4.46 -9.89
N GLY A 147 -15.19 -3.23 -9.41
CA GLY A 147 -15.14 -2.03 -10.27
C GLY A 147 -13.97 -2.04 -11.28
N GLN A 148 -12.93 -2.80 -11.02
CA GLN A 148 -11.81 -3.04 -11.94
C GLN A 148 -12.03 -4.26 -12.85
N GLY A 149 -13.18 -4.92 -12.77
CA GLY A 149 -13.50 -6.11 -13.55
C GLY A 149 -12.92 -7.41 -13.00
N ILE A 150 -12.53 -7.41 -11.71
CA ILE A 150 -12.05 -8.61 -11.01
C ILE A 150 -13.18 -9.13 -10.15
N PHE A 151 -13.72 -10.27 -10.53
CA PHE A 151 -14.87 -10.88 -9.87
C PHE A 151 -14.42 -12.04 -8.99
N PHE A 152 -15.07 -12.17 -7.83
CA PHE A 152 -14.80 -13.19 -6.83
C PHE A 152 -16.06 -14.00 -6.52
N ASP A 153 -15.88 -15.27 -6.15
CA ASP A 153 -16.85 -15.94 -5.30
C ASP A 153 -16.67 -15.39 -3.88
N ALA A 154 -17.62 -14.55 -3.43
CA ALA A 154 -17.48 -13.84 -2.16
C ALA A 154 -17.50 -14.81 -0.96
N GLY A 155 -18.18 -15.95 -1.07
CA GLY A 155 -18.14 -17.00 -0.05
C GLY A 155 -16.75 -17.63 0.07
N LEU A 156 -16.10 -17.92 -1.06
CA LEU A 156 -14.74 -18.48 -1.06
C LEU A 156 -13.68 -17.43 -0.65
N PHE A 157 -13.85 -16.17 -1.03
CA PHE A 157 -13.04 -15.10 -0.53
C PHE A 157 -13.13 -14.98 1.00
N ALA A 158 -14.36 -14.97 1.53
CA ALA A 158 -14.62 -14.94 2.95
C ALA A 158 -14.06 -16.18 3.67
N LYS A 159 -14.21 -17.37 3.10
CA LYS A 159 -13.59 -18.59 3.63
C LYS A 159 -12.08 -18.48 3.73
N GLY A 160 -11.42 -17.99 2.68
CA GLY A 160 -9.98 -17.80 2.69
C GLY A 160 -9.52 -16.87 3.81
N SER A 161 -10.22 -15.74 4.01
CA SER A 161 -9.92 -14.79 5.09
C SER A 161 -10.17 -15.38 6.48
N LEU A 162 -11.24 -16.15 6.67
CA LEU A 162 -11.52 -16.85 7.92
C LEU A 162 -10.47 -17.91 8.24
N ASP A 163 -10.06 -18.74 7.26
CA ASP A 163 -9.01 -19.72 7.45
C ASP A 163 -7.68 -19.07 7.86
N ALA A 164 -7.36 -17.90 7.27
CA ALA A 164 -6.17 -17.13 7.66
C ALA A 164 -6.29 -16.54 9.06
N ALA A 165 -7.47 -16.04 9.45
CA ALA A 165 -7.75 -15.53 10.78
C ALA A 165 -7.63 -16.61 11.86
N GLU A 166 -8.08 -17.81 11.57
CA GLU A 166 -8.00 -18.99 12.46
C GLU A 166 -6.62 -19.66 12.43
N GLY A 167 -5.68 -19.17 11.61
CA GLY A 167 -4.32 -19.69 11.53
C GLY A 167 -4.22 -21.04 10.83
N ILE A 168 -5.19 -21.40 9.98
CA ILE A 168 -5.16 -22.62 9.19
C ILE A 168 -4.07 -22.49 8.13
N ALA A 169 -3.00 -23.28 8.27
CA ALA A 169 -1.83 -23.18 7.39
C ALA A 169 -2.18 -23.63 5.95
N GLN A 170 -1.77 -22.83 4.97
CA GLN A 170 -1.91 -23.12 3.55
C GLN A 170 -0.53 -23.13 2.87
N ASN A 171 -0.45 -23.82 1.74
CA ASN A 171 0.75 -23.82 0.90
C ASN A 171 0.84 -22.51 0.11
N SER A 172 1.81 -21.66 0.44
CA SER A 172 2.00 -20.38 -0.22
C SER A 172 2.23 -20.49 -1.73
N GLU A 173 2.93 -21.53 -2.21
CA GLU A 173 3.18 -21.72 -3.64
C GLU A 173 1.87 -21.98 -4.39
N GLU A 174 0.96 -22.77 -3.82
CA GLU A 174 -0.35 -23.04 -4.40
C GLU A 174 -1.26 -21.80 -4.42
N LEU A 175 -1.22 -21.00 -3.35
CA LEU A 175 -1.96 -19.74 -3.28
C LEU A 175 -1.47 -18.76 -4.36
N PHE A 176 -0.16 -18.54 -4.49
CA PHE A 176 0.38 -17.67 -5.53
C PHE A 176 0.17 -18.22 -6.94
N ALA A 177 0.22 -19.54 -7.12
CA ALA A 177 -0.09 -20.17 -8.40
C ALA A 177 -1.54 -19.89 -8.83
N ALA A 178 -2.50 -19.93 -7.89
CA ALA A 178 -3.90 -19.60 -8.15
C ALA A 178 -4.08 -18.15 -8.64
N LEU A 179 -3.36 -17.18 -8.02
CA LEU A 179 -3.39 -15.77 -8.45
C LEU A 179 -2.84 -15.61 -9.88
N ASN A 180 -1.69 -16.19 -10.17
CA ASN A 180 -1.05 -16.12 -11.48
C ASN A 180 -1.90 -16.79 -12.58
N GLN A 181 -2.52 -17.92 -12.25
CA GLN A 181 -3.39 -18.61 -13.18
C GLN A 181 -4.62 -17.78 -13.53
N TYR A 182 -5.27 -17.15 -12.54
CA TYR A 182 -6.40 -16.25 -12.77
C TYR A 182 -6.01 -15.05 -13.63
N GLN A 183 -4.86 -14.43 -13.35
CA GLN A 183 -4.33 -13.34 -14.17
C GLN A 183 -4.27 -13.74 -15.65
N THR A 184 -3.67 -14.90 -15.95
CA THR A 184 -3.48 -15.36 -17.32
C THR A 184 -4.81 -15.76 -17.98
N GLU A 185 -5.67 -16.52 -17.28
CA GLU A 185 -6.88 -17.08 -17.88
C GLU A 185 -8.02 -16.06 -18.03
N TYR A 186 -8.10 -15.08 -17.14
CA TYR A 186 -9.20 -14.10 -17.11
C TYR A 186 -8.75 -12.69 -17.46
N LEU A 187 -7.79 -12.12 -16.76
CA LEU A 187 -7.45 -10.69 -16.93
C LEU A 187 -6.74 -10.44 -18.28
N GLU A 188 -5.69 -11.20 -18.60
CA GLU A 188 -4.97 -11.06 -19.87
C GLU A 188 -5.81 -11.48 -21.07
N ALA A 189 -6.66 -12.50 -20.87
CA ALA A 189 -7.57 -12.99 -21.91
C ALA A 189 -8.85 -12.16 -22.07
N GLY A 190 -9.10 -11.18 -21.20
CA GLY A 190 -10.31 -10.35 -21.19
C GLY A 190 -11.60 -11.15 -20.95
N ARG A 191 -11.51 -12.23 -20.18
CA ARG A 191 -12.66 -13.10 -19.86
C ARG A 191 -13.28 -12.65 -18.53
N ILE A 192 -14.60 -12.80 -18.43
CA ILE A 192 -15.35 -12.59 -17.19
C ILE A 192 -15.75 -13.98 -16.66
N PRO A 193 -15.41 -14.33 -15.41
CA PRO A 193 -15.87 -15.58 -14.82
C PRO A 193 -17.40 -15.59 -14.66
N ASN A 194 -18.02 -16.75 -14.76
CA ASN A 194 -19.41 -16.89 -14.36
C ASN A 194 -19.44 -17.06 -12.84
N VAL A 195 -19.89 -16.03 -12.12
CA VAL A 195 -20.00 -16.03 -10.66
C VAL A 195 -21.45 -16.28 -10.30
N GLU A 196 -21.71 -17.39 -9.62
CA GLU A 196 -23.01 -17.66 -9.03
C GLU A 196 -23.06 -17.05 -7.64
N SER A 197 -23.99 -16.13 -7.40
CA SER A 197 -24.25 -15.60 -6.06
C SER A 197 -24.83 -16.71 -5.18
N LYS A 198 -24.20 -16.97 -4.03
CA LYS A 198 -24.68 -17.88 -3.00
C LYS A 198 -25.06 -17.09 -1.79
N SER A 199 -26.27 -17.34 -1.27
CA SER A 199 -26.72 -16.75 -0.01
C SER A 199 -26.31 -17.64 1.16
N PHE A 200 -25.80 -17.00 2.22
CA PHE A 200 -25.42 -17.65 3.48
C PHE A 200 -26.23 -17.06 4.62
N THR A 201 -26.54 -17.89 5.62
CA THR A 201 -27.28 -17.48 6.84
C THR A 201 -26.35 -17.33 8.05
N SER A 202 -25.13 -17.87 7.96
CA SER A 202 -24.12 -17.77 9.01
C SER A 202 -22.72 -17.89 8.43
N LEU A 203 -21.70 -17.38 9.16
CA LEU A 203 -20.30 -17.59 8.81
C LEU A 203 -19.87 -19.05 8.98
N ASP A 204 -20.57 -19.85 9.79
CA ASP A 204 -20.29 -21.28 9.92
C ASP A 204 -20.54 -22.02 8.61
N GLU A 205 -21.55 -21.63 7.82
CA GLU A 205 -21.77 -22.16 6.48
C GLU A 205 -20.61 -21.82 5.54
N VAL A 206 -20.02 -20.63 5.68
CA VAL A 206 -18.85 -20.19 4.91
C VAL A 206 -17.60 -20.97 5.29
N ARG A 207 -17.38 -21.21 6.61
CA ARG A 207 -16.21 -21.96 7.09
C ARG A 207 -16.13 -23.38 6.55
N VAL A 208 -17.25 -24.01 6.28
CA VAL A 208 -17.32 -25.40 5.78
C VAL A 208 -17.36 -25.50 4.25
N LEU A 209 -17.27 -24.39 3.51
CA LEU A 209 -17.23 -24.42 2.05
C LEU A 209 -16.04 -25.24 1.57
N THR A 210 -16.26 -25.95 0.47
CA THR A 210 -15.20 -26.65 -0.25
C THR A 210 -14.75 -25.80 -1.43
N VAL A 211 -13.44 -25.58 -1.54
CA VAL A 211 -12.84 -24.89 -2.68
C VAL A 211 -12.78 -25.86 -3.84
N ALA A 212 -13.51 -25.57 -4.92
CA ALA A 212 -13.48 -26.38 -6.12
C ALA A 212 -12.14 -26.25 -6.86
N ASP A 213 -11.78 -27.26 -7.64
CA ASP A 213 -10.50 -27.30 -8.36
C ASP A 213 -10.61 -26.58 -9.73
N ASP A 214 -11.22 -25.40 -9.75
CA ASP A 214 -11.23 -24.48 -10.89
C ASP A 214 -10.47 -23.20 -10.55
N THR A 215 -10.02 -22.52 -11.58
CA THR A 215 -9.18 -21.32 -11.44
C THR A 215 -9.85 -20.21 -10.64
N HIS A 216 -11.15 -19.97 -10.87
CA HIS A 216 -11.88 -18.89 -10.22
C HIS A 216 -12.11 -19.16 -8.72
N SER A 217 -12.50 -20.39 -8.37
CA SER A 217 -12.70 -20.81 -6.97
C SER A 217 -11.40 -20.74 -6.18
N ARG A 218 -10.30 -21.27 -6.74
CA ARG A 218 -8.98 -21.22 -6.10
C ARG A 218 -8.47 -19.81 -5.95
N PHE A 219 -8.66 -18.96 -6.97
CA PHE A 219 -8.28 -17.54 -6.91
C PHE A 219 -9.04 -16.81 -5.81
N SER A 220 -10.37 -16.94 -5.75
CA SER A 220 -11.19 -16.25 -4.76
C SER A 220 -10.76 -16.61 -3.34
N TYR A 221 -10.57 -17.89 -3.05
CA TYR A 221 -10.05 -18.37 -1.77
C TYR A 221 -8.65 -17.85 -1.46
N ALA A 222 -7.70 -18.01 -2.40
CA ALA A 222 -6.31 -17.62 -2.21
C ALA A 222 -6.16 -16.10 -1.96
N TYR A 223 -6.96 -15.31 -2.66
CA TYR A 223 -6.92 -13.85 -2.50
C TYR A 223 -7.39 -13.43 -1.12
N GLY A 224 -8.53 -13.94 -0.64
CA GLY A 224 -9.03 -13.66 0.71
C GLY A 224 -8.02 -14.09 1.80
N TYR A 225 -7.44 -15.27 1.66
CA TYR A 225 -6.44 -15.80 2.57
C TYR A 225 -5.19 -14.90 2.64
N LEU A 226 -4.59 -14.59 1.48
CA LEU A 226 -3.35 -13.83 1.39
C LEU A 226 -3.51 -12.37 1.86
N VAL A 227 -4.62 -11.73 1.53
CA VAL A 227 -4.89 -10.35 1.97
C VAL A 227 -4.98 -10.32 3.50
N PHE A 228 -5.79 -11.20 4.08
CA PHE A 228 -5.97 -11.23 5.53
C PHE A 228 -4.67 -11.58 6.26
N GLN A 229 -3.95 -12.60 5.79
CA GLN A 229 -2.64 -12.97 6.32
C GLN A 229 -1.63 -11.82 6.25
N THR A 230 -1.66 -11.05 5.17
CA THR A 230 -0.78 -9.88 5.02
C THR A 230 -1.10 -8.81 6.04
N MET A 231 -2.37 -8.53 6.30
CA MET A 231 -2.80 -7.58 7.35
C MET A 231 -2.28 -8.02 8.72
N LEU A 232 -2.47 -9.30 9.08
CA LEU A 232 -1.95 -9.86 10.34
C LEU A 232 -0.42 -9.76 10.43
N ALA A 233 0.30 -10.11 9.36
CA ALA A 233 1.77 -10.04 9.31
C ALA A 233 2.30 -8.62 9.49
N GLN A 234 1.54 -7.63 9.07
CA GLN A 234 1.84 -6.20 9.23
C GLN A 234 1.43 -5.67 10.61
N GLY A 235 0.72 -6.46 11.41
CA GLY A 235 0.24 -6.08 12.73
C GLY A 235 -0.94 -5.09 12.68
N ILE A 236 -1.70 -5.10 11.58
CA ILE A 236 -2.94 -4.34 11.47
C ILE A 236 -3.99 -5.06 12.32
N PRO A 237 -4.68 -4.36 13.24
CA PRO A 237 -5.76 -4.96 13.98
C PRO A 237 -6.94 -5.22 13.05
N VAL A 238 -7.32 -6.48 12.87
CA VAL A 238 -8.40 -6.91 11.98
C VAL A 238 -9.12 -8.11 12.59
N ASP A 239 -10.44 -8.07 12.55
CA ASP A 239 -11.31 -9.17 12.91
C ASP A 239 -11.72 -9.98 11.68
N GLY A 240 -11.60 -11.31 11.74
CA GLY A 240 -11.85 -12.20 10.61
C GLY A 240 -13.33 -12.30 10.23
N ASP A 241 -14.21 -12.31 11.20
CA ASP A 241 -15.65 -12.46 11.00
C ASP A 241 -16.23 -11.21 10.33
N TYR A 242 -15.86 -10.03 10.81
CA TYR A 242 -16.29 -8.76 10.22
C TYR A 242 -15.68 -8.54 8.82
N PHE A 243 -14.41 -8.89 8.63
CA PHE A 243 -13.78 -8.78 7.32
C PHE A 243 -14.46 -9.70 6.29
N ALA A 244 -14.73 -10.95 6.65
CA ALA A 244 -15.46 -11.91 5.82
C ALA A 244 -16.89 -11.43 5.51
N ALA A 245 -17.62 -10.95 6.53
CA ALA A 245 -18.96 -10.42 6.37
C ALA A 245 -18.99 -9.20 5.43
N GLY A 246 -18.01 -8.30 5.54
CA GLY A 246 -17.86 -7.16 4.63
C GLY A 246 -17.69 -7.61 3.17
N GLY A 247 -16.85 -8.63 2.92
CA GLY A 247 -16.68 -9.21 1.59
C GLY A 247 -17.96 -9.81 1.03
N ILE A 248 -18.71 -10.57 1.84
CA ILE A 248 -20.00 -11.17 1.45
C ILE A 248 -21.04 -10.09 1.17
N ALA A 249 -21.04 -9.00 1.93
CA ALA A 249 -22.01 -7.91 1.81
C ALA A 249 -22.01 -7.23 0.44
N THR A 250 -20.98 -7.45 -0.37
CA THR A 250 -20.92 -6.91 -1.74
C THR A 250 -21.79 -7.67 -2.74
N GLN A 251 -22.39 -8.79 -2.35
CA GLN A 251 -23.35 -9.53 -3.20
C GLN A 251 -24.74 -8.85 -3.19
N ASP A 252 -25.45 -8.97 -4.30
CA ASP A 252 -26.71 -8.25 -4.55
C ASP A 252 -27.82 -8.46 -3.49
N ASP A 253 -27.79 -9.59 -2.77
CA ASP A 253 -28.86 -9.97 -1.85
C ASP A 253 -28.67 -9.46 -0.40
N TYR A 254 -27.53 -8.86 -0.08
CA TYR A 254 -27.20 -8.60 1.33
C TYR A 254 -27.30 -7.12 1.72
N GLY A 255 -26.82 -6.20 0.97
CA GLY A 255 -26.67 -4.80 1.41
C GLY A 255 -25.63 -4.59 2.51
N SER A 256 -25.19 -3.37 2.74
CA SER A 256 -24.19 -3.06 3.77
C SER A 256 -24.81 -2.86 5.15
N LEU A 257 -24.11 -3.31 6.20
CA LEU A 257 -24.45 -3.03 7.61
C LEU A 257 -24.14 -1.58 8.00
N LEU A 258 -23.21 -0.94 7.30
CA LEU A 258 -22.77 0.43 7.54
C LEU A 258 -23.10 1.31 6.35
N SER A 259 -23.44 2.57 6.59
CA SER A 259 -23.53 3.58 5.54
C SER A 259 -22.16 3.83 4.91
N PHE A 260 -22.12 4.44 3.72
CA PHE A 260 -20.86 4.78 3.06
C PHE A 260 -19.98 5.72 3.91
N GLU A 261 -20.61 6.68 4.62
CA GLU A 261 -19.91 7.59 5.53
C GLU A 261 -19.26 6.84 6.70
N GLU A 262 -19.94 5.85 7.26
CA GLU A 262 -19.40 5.00 8.33
C GLU A 262 -18.29 4.08 7.83
N LEU A 263 -18.40 3.54 6.62
CA LEU A 263 -17.35 2.73 5.98
C LEU A 263 -16.07 3.54 5.78
N ASP A 264 -16.18 4.71 5.15
CA ASP A 264 -15.06 5.60 4.89
C ASP A 264 -14.46 6.15 6.20
N GLY A 265 -15.34 6.55 7.13
CA GLY A 265 -14.96 7.01 8.46
C GLY A 265 -14.16 5.97 9.24
N ALA A 266 -14.54 4.70 9.17
CA ALA A 266 -13.81 3.62 9.84
C ALA A 266 -12.39 3.42 9.29
N LEU A 267 -12.21 3.55 7.97
CA LEU A 267 -10.89 3.49 7.34
C LEU A 267 -10.02 4.67 7.78
N MET A 268 -10.57 5.89 7.75
CA MET A 268 -9.85 7.11 8.16
C MET A 268 -9.45 7.07 9.64
N GLU A 269 -10.38 6.70 10.53
CA GLU A 269 -10.13 6.62 11.97
C GLU A 269 -9.05 5.58 12.30
N MET A 270 -9.06 4.42 11.63
CA MET A 270 -8.01 3.42 11.79
C MET A 270 -6.66 3.91 11.28
N GLN A 271 -6.65 4.59 10.14
CA GLN A 271 -5.41 5.18 9.60
C GLN A 271 -4.82 6.23 10.55
N GLU A 272 -5.64 7.13 11.07
CA GLU A 272 -5.21 8.13 12.06
C GLU A 272 -4.64 7.47 13.32
N LYS A 273 -5.32 6.46 13.85
CA LYS A 273 -4.86 5.69 15.01
C LYS A 273 -3.50 5.03 14.76
N LEU A 274 -3.35 4.31 13.64
CA LEU A 274 -2.11 3.62 13.30
C LEU A 274 -0.96 4.62 13.05
N THR A 275 -1.25 5.77 12.45
CA THR A 275 -0.27 6.84 12.24
C THR A 275 0.18 7.42 13.59
N ALA A 276 -0.76 7.76 14.47
CA ALA A 276 -0.44 8.29 15.79
C ALA A 276 0.39 7.31 16.65
N GLU A 277 0.05 6.01 16.60
CA GLU A 277 0.84 4.96 17.28
C GLU A 277 2.25 4.86 16.71
N ALA A 278 2.39 4.98 15.37
CA ALA A 278 3.68 4.93 14.69
C ALA A 278 4.55 6.14 15.06
N ASP A 279 3.97 7.35 15.06
CA ASP A 279 4.66 8.58 15.42
C ASP A 279 5.10 8.58 16.90
N ALA A 280 4.24 8.11 17.79
CA ALA A 280 4.56 7.97 19.21
C ALA A 280 5.74 7.01 19.43
N TYR A 281 5.74 5.86 18.76
CA TYR A 281 6.83 4.91 18.82
C TYR A 281 8.14 5.49 18.21
N ALA A 282 8.05 6.19 17.07
CA ALA A 282 9.21 6.84 16.46
C ALA A 282 9.82 7.89 17.39
N ALA A 283 8.99 8.68 18.06
CA ALA A 283 9.43 9.68 19.02
C ALA A 283 10.14 9.04 20.23
N GLU A 284 9.57 7.95 20.80
CA GLU A 284 10.18 7.21 21.90
C GLU A 284 11.54 6.61 21.50
N LEU A 285 11.59 5.95 20.34
CA LEU A 285 12.80 5.36 19.80
C LEU A 285 13.87 6.42 19.52
N GLY A 286 13.47 7.54 18.92
CA GLY A 286 14.35 8.68 18.65
C GLY A 286 14.93 9.27 19.91
N GLN A 287 14.15 9.42 21.00
CA GLN A 287 14.66 9.88 22.28
C GLN A 287 15.63 8.88 22.93
N LYS A 288 15.35 7.58 22.80
CA LYS A 288 16.27 6.53 23.24
C LYS A 288 17.60 6.61 22.50
N ASN A 289 17.56 6.60 21.18
CA ASN A 289 18.74 6.65 20.33
C ASN A 289 19.57 7.91 20.60
N LYS A 290 18.93 9.05 20.78
CA LYS A 290 19.61 10.32 21.13
C LYS A 290 20.37 10.22 22.45
N ARG A 291 19.74 9.72 23.51
CA ARG A 291 20.41 9.53 24.82
C ARG A 291 21.59 8.57 24.73
N GLU A 292 21.42 7.46 24.01
CA GLU A 292 22.49 6.47 23.81
C GLU A 292 23.65 7.05 23.01
N ALA A 293 23.36 7.81 21.94
CA ALA A 293 24.34 8.49 21.12
C ALA A 293 25.12 9.55 21.94
N GLU A 294 24.43 10.42 22.67
CA GLU A 294 25.05 11.46 23.51
C GLU A 294 25.97 10.84 24.58
N SER A 295 25.51 9.77 25.26
CA SER A 295 26.29 9.05 26.26
C SER A 295 27.54 8.40 25.66
N PHE A 296 27.37 7.77 24.51
CA PHE A 296 28.48 7.15 23.79
C PHE A 296 29.52 8.18 23.32
N LEU A 297 29.07 9.26 22.67
CA LEU A 297 29.95 10.31 22.16
C LEU A 297 30.73 11.00 23.29
N ALA A 298 30.06 11.28 24.43
CA ALA A 298 30.74 11.85 25.61
C ALA A 298 31.85 10.93 26.14
N ALA A 299 31.61 9.62 26.20
CA ALA A 299 32.62 8.65 26.61
C ALA A 299 33.72 8.49 25.54
N ASN A 300 33.35 8.42 24.26
CA ASN A 300 34.27 8.22 23.15
C ASN A 300 35.25 9.41 22.99
N ALA A 301 34.80 10.64 23.24
CA ALA A 301 35.66 11.83 23.23
C ALA A 301 36.84 11.75 24.20
N THR A 302 36.74 10.95 25.26
CA THR A 302 37.84 10.72 26.22
C THR A 302 38.78 9.60 25.81
N THR A 303 38.46 8.87 24.72
CA THR A 303 39.24 7.76 24.23
C THR A 303 40.52 8.28 23.55
N PRO A 304 41.70 7.71 23.84
CA PRO A 304 42.96 8.11 23.20
C PRO A 304 42.85 8.06 21.67
N SER A 305 43.34 9.08 21.02
CA SER A 305 43.38 9.22 19.56
C SER A 305 42.01 9.46 18.89
N VAL A 306 40.94 9.67 19.65
CA VAL A 306 39.68 10.19 19.13
C VAL A 306 39.75 11.72 19.12
N ILE A 307 39.38 12.30 17.99
CA ILE A 307 39.32 13.75 17.80
C ILE A 307 37.86 14.12 17.56
N THR A 308 37.41 15.18 18.24
CA THR A 308 36.07 15.76 18.03
C THR A 308 36.24 17.10 17.30
N THR A 309 35.52 17.27 16.19
CA THR A 309 35.50 18.53 15.43
C THR A 309 34.52 19.54 16.04
N ASP A 310 34.54 20.76 15.55
CA ASP A 310 33.62 21.80 16.01
C ASP A 310 32.13 21.51 15.67
N SER A 311 31.88 20.72 14.65
CA SER A 311 30.55 20.25 14.27
C SER A 311 29.99 19.12 15.20
N GLY A 312 30.85 18.50 15.99
CA GLY A 312 30.54 17.37 16.84
C GLY A 312 30.85 16.00 16.18
N LEU A 313 31.32 15.98 14.94
CA LEU A 313 31.85 14.75 14.34
C LEU A 313 33.01 14.22 15.19
N GLN A 314 33.04 12.94 15.47
CA GLN A 314 34.20 12.28 16.07
C GLN A 314 34.86 11.35 15.07
N TYR A 315 36.19 11.34 15.08
CA TYR A 315 36.93 10.41 14.22
C TYR A 315 38.22 9.91 14.87
N LYS A 316 38.69 8.80 14.35
CA LYS A 316 39.97 8.19 14.71
C LYS A 316 40.68 7.69 13.47
N ALA A 317 41.90 8.13 13.26
CA ALA A 317 42.77 7.58 12.25
C ALA A 317 43.32 6.22 12.69
N LEU A 318 42.99 5.16 11.98
CA LEU A 318 43.63 3.82 12.13
C LEU A 318 44.92 3.75 11.31
N ARG A 319 44.89 4.37 10.14
CA ARG A 319 46.03 4.56 9.22
C ARG A 319 45.92 5.90 8.55
N THR A 320 46.96 6.70 8.53
CA THR A 320 47.00 7.98 7.79
C THR A 320 47.73 7.76 6.48
N GLY A 321 47.09 8.05 5.36
CA GLY A 321 47.68 8.02 4.03
C GLY A 321 48.62 9.21 3.79
N THR A 322 49.23 9.23 2.61
CA THR A 322 50.15 10.30 2.19
C THR A 322 49.71 11.01 0.89
N GLY A 323 48.57 10.62 0.35
CA GLY A 323 48.04 11.19 -0.87
C GLY A 323 47.33 12.54 -0.67
N THR A 324 46.65 13.01 -1.71
CA THR A 324 45.87 14.25 -1.69
C THR A 324 44.66 14.12 -0.75
N ILE A 325 44.28 15.22 -0.10
CA ILE A 325 43.06 15.31 0.70
C ILE A 325 41.95 15.81 -0.21
N PRO A 326 40.81 15.11 -0.29
CA PRO A 326 39.68 15.55 -1.12
C PRO A 326 39.02 16.81 -0.58
N SER A 327 38.51 17.62 -1.49
CA SER A 327 37.59 18.72 -1.17
C SER A 327 36.16 18.18 -1.01
N ALA A 328 35.28 18.96 -0.40
CA ALA A 328 33.87 18.60 -0.25
C ALA A 328 33.11 18.50 -1.58
N GLU A 329 33.69 18.96 -2.70
CA GLU A 329 33.10 18.95 -4.05
C GLU A 329 33.56 17.73 -4.87
N ASP A 330 34.48 16.94 -4.34
CA ASP A 330 35.09 15.84 -5.10
C ASP A 330 34.21 14.58 -5.09
N THR A 331 34.49 13.73 -6.07
CA THR A 331 34.04 12.34 -6.09
C THR A 331 35.18 11.46 -5.61
N VAL A 332 34.90 10.55 -4.71
CA VAL A 332 35.90 9.68 -4.08
C VAL A 332 35.58 8.21 -4.29
N LEU A 333 36.63 7.40 -4.37
CA LEU A 333 36.54 5.93 -4.34
C LEU A 333 36.89 5.44 -2.94
N VAL A 334 35.96 4.73 -2.31
CA VAL A 334 36.14 4.26 -0.92
C VAL A 334 35.73 2.80 -0.76
N ASP A 335 36.40 2.14 0.17
CA ASP A 335 35.80 1.01 0.86
C ASP A 335 35.24 1.47 2.20
N TYR A 336 34.06 0.99 2.56
CA TYR A 336 33.41 1.41 3.80
C TYR A 336 32.52 0.33 4.39
N ARG A 337 32.32 0.47 5.68
CA ARG A 337 31.34 -0.28 6.46
C ARG A 337 30.60 0.67 7.37
N LEU A 338 29.25 0.64 7.32
CA LEU A 338 28.36 1.39 8.19
C LEU A 338 27.73 0.43 9.20
N VAL A 339 27.85 0.75 10.48
CA VAL A 339 27.20 0.02 11.56
C VAL A 339 26.48 0.98 12.52
N ASN A 340 25.49 0.47 13.26
CA ASN A 340 24.86 1.18 14.37
C ASN A 340 25.65 0.94 15.70
N LEU A 341 25.20 1.57 16.81
CA LEU A 341 25.82 1.39 18.14
C LEU A 341 25.83 -0.05 18.64
N ALA A 342 24.88 -0.88 18.21
CA ALA A 342 24.83 -2.30 18.57
C ALA A 342 25.78 -3.16 17.72
N GLY A 343 26.49 -2.56 16.75
CA GLY A 343 27.41 -3.25 15.83
C GLY A 343 26.73 -3.95 14.66
N ASN A 344 25.43 -3.74 14.46
CA ASN A 344 24.73 -4.30 13.31
C ASN A 344 25.14 -3.54 12.04
N GLU A 345 25.55 -4.30 11.01
CA GLU A 345 25.89 -3.74 9.70
C GLU A 345 24.61 -3.26 9.00
N LEU A 346 24.62 -1.99 8.57
CA LEU A 346 23.53 -1.35 7.86
C LEU A 346 23.82 -1.27 6.36
N ASP A 347 25.12 -1.05 6.02
CA ASP A 347 25.59 -1.01 4.63
C ASP A 347 27.11 -1.25 4.59
N SER A 348 27.63 -1.81 3.47
CA SER A 348 29.05 -2.10 3.33
C SER A 348 29.44 -2.33 1.87
N SER A 349 30.53 -1.71 1.40
CA SER A 349 31.16 -2.03 0.13
C SER A 349 31.80 -3.41 0.15
N TYR A 350 32.33 -3.82 1.30
CA TYR A 350 32.94 -5.14 1.46
C TYR A 350 31.93 -6.27 1.25
N SER A 351 30.71 -6.11 1.77
CA SER A 351 29.63 -7.10 1.58
C SER A 351 29.16 -7.17 0.12
N ARG A 352 29.32 -6.10 -0.66
CA ARG A 352 29.05 -6.06 -2.11
C ARG A 352 30.23 -6.57 -2.95
N GLY A 353 31.44 -6.60 -2.38
CA GLY A 353 32.67 -7.05 -3.04
C GLY A 353 33.27 -6.06 -4.04
N ILE A 354 32.80 -4.80 -4.04
CA ILE A 354 33.30 -3.72 -4.89
C ILE A 354 33.37 -2.41 -4.10
N PRO A 355 34.44 -1.60 -4.26
CA PRO A 355 34.50 -0.24 -3.73
C PRO A 355 33.35 0.63 -4.23
N ALA A 356 32.99 1.63 -3.45
CA ALA A 356 31.94 2.58 -3.78
C ALA A 356 32.52 3.89 -4.28
N GLU A 357 31.93 4.42 -5.35
CA GLU A 357 32.20 5.75 -5.84
C GLU A 357 31.15 6.72 -5.33
N PHE A 358 31.57 7.76 -4.60
CA PHE A 358 30.69 8.71 -3.95
C PHE A 358 31.03 10.15 -4.32
N SER A 359 30.01 10.88 -4.79
CA SER A 359 30.06 12.32 -4.94
C SER A 359 29.76 12.95 -3.59
N LEU A 360 30.77 13.54 -2.93
CA LEU A 360 30.68 14.06 -1.58
C LEU A 360 29.56 15.09 -1.34
N PRO A 361 29.25 16.00 -2.29
CA PRO A 361 28.14 16.94 -2.12
C PRO A 361 26.76 16.29 -1.94
N ASN A 362 26.60 15.04 -2.35
CA ASN A 362 25.32 14.31 -2.30
C ASN A 362 25.18 13.42 -1.05
N LEU A 363 26.13 13.48 -0.13
CA LEU A 363 26.15 12.63 1.06
C LEU A 363 25.75 13.40 2.32
N ILE A 364 25.57 12.67 3.41
CA ILE A 364 25.32 13.28 4.73
C ILE A 364 26.50 14.17 5.14
N PRO A 365 26.24 15.32 5.80
CA PRO A 365 27.29 16.28 6.14
C PRO A 365 28.48 15.67 6.90
N GLY A 366 28.21 14.80 7.86
CA GLY A 366 29.27 14.17 8.66
C GLY A 366 30.19 13.24 7.88
N PHE A 367 29.68 12.57 6.83
CA PHE A 367 30.50 11.74 5.95
C PHE A 367 31.39 12.62 5.07
N THR A 368 30.82 13.66 4.46
CA THR A 368 31.54 14.61 3.63
C THR A 368 32.65 15.32 4.43
N GLU A 369 32.32 15.83 5.63
CA GLU A 369 33.30 16.42 6.52
C GLU A 369 34.43 15.43 6.86
N GLY A 370 34.06 14.22 7.29
CA GLY A 370 35.01 13.20 7.71
C GLY A 370 36.00 12.79 6.60
N VAL A 371 35.48 12.53 5.38
CA VAL A 371 36.33 12.13 4.24
C VAL A 371 37.23 13.30 3.80
N SER A 372 36.75 14.55 3.90
CA SER A 372 37.57 15.74 3.61
C SER A 372 38.71 16.00 4.61
N LEU A 373 38.84 15.17 5.67
CA LEU A 373 39.99 15.14 6.57
C LEU A 373 41.00 14.04 6.23
N MET A 374 40.69 13.16 5.28
CA MET A 374 41.49 11.95 4.98
C MET A 374 42.43 12.18 3.79
N PRO A 375 43.77 12.10 3.93
CA PRO A 375 44.64 11.88 2.78
C PRO A 375 44.33 10.54 2.08
N VAL A 376 44.36 10.48 0.76
CA VAL A 376 44.26 9.21 0.00
C VAL A 376 45.24 8.16 0.57
N GLY A 377 44.75 6.93 0.74
CA GLY A 377 45.42 5.81 1.39
C GLY A 377 45.16 5.73 2.90
N SER A 378 44.30 6.60 3.44
CA SER A 378 43.90 6.57 4.86
C SER A 378 42.83 5.52 5.15
N HIS A 379 42.78 5.12 6.45
CA HIS A 379 41.72 4.28 7.00
C HIS A 379 41.27 4.88 8.32
N TYR A 380 40.04 5.40 8.39
CA TYR A 380 39.50 6.12 9.53
C TYR A 380 38.18 5.48 10.02
N ILE A 381 37.86 5.74 11.29
CA ILE A 381 36.52 5.51 11.84
C ILE A 381 35.90 6.85 12.13
N PHE A 382 34.66 7.03 11.73
CA PHE A 382 33.81 8.18 12.02
C PHE A 382 32.65 7.79 12.92
N TRP A 383 32.36 8.60 13.94
CA TRP A 383 31.14 8.54 14.72
C TRP A 383 30.35 9.82 14.40
N ILE A 384 29.30 9.67 13.62
CA ILE A 384 28.53 10.75 13.05
C ILE A 384 27.25 10.91 13.87
N PRO A 385 27.10 12.00 14.66
CA PRO A 385 25.85 12.29 15.37
C PRO A 385 24.72 12.51 14.36
N SER A 386 23.48 12.28 14.80
CA SER A 386 22.31 12.33 13.92
C SER A 386 22.13 13.66 13.20
N GLU A 387 22.52 14.77 13.83
CA GLU A 387 22.46 16.12 13.27
C GLU A 387 23.36 16.29 12.03
N LEU A 388 24.40 15.48 11.92
CA LEU A 388 25.29 15.42 10.76
C LEU A 388 24.96 14.21 9.85
N GLY A 389 23.92 13.46 10.18
CA GLY A 389 23.44 12.29 9.47
C GLY A 389 22.01 12.47 8.94
N TYR A 390 21.08 11.64 9.44
CA TYR A 390 19.69 11.60 8.97
C TYR A 390 18.69 12.23 9.97
N GLY A 391 19.17 12.86 11.04
CA GLY A 391 18.37 13.65 11.96
C GLY A 391 17.30 12.88 12.73
N GLU A 392 16.26 13.62 13.12
CA GLU A 392 15.16 13.12 13.94
C GLU A 392 14.18 12.18 13.22
N TYR A 393 14.24 12.13 11.90
CA TYR A 393 13.36 11.27 11.09
C TYR A 393 14.02 9.95 10.69
N GLY A 394 15.36 9.88 10.71
CA GLY A 394 16.08 8.72 10.16
C GLY A 394 15.96 8.63 8.64
N ALA A 395 16.18 7.45 8.07
CA ALA A 395 16.05 7.21 6.63
C ALA A 395 15.65 5.78 6.30
N GLY A 396 14.66 5.63 5.44
CA GLY A 396 14.18 4.34 4.96
C GLY A 396 13.86 3.37 6.10
N ASN A 397 14.16 2.08 5.87
CA ASN A 397 13.82 1.01 6.81
C ASN A 397 14.96 0.63 7.76
N TYR A 398 16.12 1.29 7.68
CA TYR A 398 17.34 0.84 8.34
C TYR A 398 17.95 1.88 9.27
N ILE A 399 17.72 3.16 9.00
CA ILE A 399 18.23 4.25 9.82
C ILE A 399 17.10 4.80 10.69
N GLU A 400 17.16 4.46 11.97
CA GLU A 400 16.15 4.90 12.95
C GLU A 400 16.27 6.39 13.27
N PRO A 401 15.20 7.04 13.81
CA PRO A 401 15.26 8.39 14.31
C PRO A 401 16.42 8.62 15.29
N ASN A 402 17.16 9.70 15.11
CA ASN A 402 18.31 10.11 15.94
C ASN A 402 19.41 9.04 16.11
N MET A 403 19.58 8.14 15.13
CA MET A 403 20.62 7.09 15.16
C MET A 403 22.01 7.69 14.98
N LEU A 404 22.93 7.36 15.87
CA LEU A 404 24.37 7.55 15.66
C LEU A 404 24.87 6.58 14.61
N LEU A 405 25.61 7.07 13.64
CA LEU A 405 26.19 6.28 12.56
C LEU A 405 27.68 6.08 12.79
N ILE A 406 28.16 4.85 12.65
CA ILE A 406 29.57 4.54 12.77
C ILE A 406 30.04 4.04 11.42
N PHE A 407 30.87 4.85 10.77
CA PHE A 407 31.49 4.50 9.49
C PHE A 407 32.96 4.12 9.72
N GLU A 408 33.36 2.99 9.22
CA GLU A 408 34.74 2.63 8.94
C GLU A 408 35.00 2.86 7.48
N VAL A 409 36.00 3.68 7.12
CA VAL A 409 36.22 4.14 5.73
C VAL A 409 37.68 4.04 5.36
N GLU A 410 37.97 3.38 4.24
CA GLU A 410 39.25 3.43 3.54
C GLU A 410 39.12 4.33 2.31
N LEU A 411 39.86 5.43 2.26
CA LEU A 411 39.90 6.31 1.10
C LEU A 411 40.93 5.79 0.10
N LEU A 412 40.45 5.25 -1.01
CA LEU A 412 41.28 4.60 -2.02
C LEU A 412 41.80 5.62 -3.05
N ASP A 413 40.93 6.51 -3.55
CA ASP A 413 41.31 7.51 -4.57
C ASP A 413 40.32 8.68 -4.61
N ILE A 414 40.73 9.76 -5.30
CA ILE A 414 39.85 10.86 -5.72
C ILE A 414 39.62 10.70 -7.22
N VAL A 415 38.35 10.49 -7.60
CA VAL A 415 37.98 10.29 -9.00
C VAL A 415 38.03 11.64 -9.73
N ALA A 416 38.84 11.71 -10.77
CA ALA A 416 38.92 12.92 -11.58
C ALA A 416 37.57 13.17 -12.26
N SER A 417 37.00 14.38 -12.09
CA SER A 417 35.84 14.80 -12.89
C SER A 417 36.27 14.81 -14.37
N GLU A 418 35.62 13.95 -15.18
CA GLU A 418 35.76 14.10 -16.64
C GLU A 418 35.29 15.51 -17.03
N THR A 419 36.23 16.40 -17.33
CA THR A 419 35.94 17.72 -17.89
C THR A 419 35.43 17.48 -19.30
N THR A 420 34.12 17.51 -19.50
CA THR A 420 33.46 17.56 -20.82
C THR A 420 33.64 18.93 -21.46
#